data_83c2bdd1bed9b977d86827be180ea693
#
_entry.id   83c2bdd1bed9b977d86827be180ea693
#
_cell.length_a   1.000
_cell.length_b   1.000
_cell.length_c   1.000
_cell.angle_alpha   90.00
_cell.angle_beta   90.00
_cell.angle_gamma   90.00
#
_symmetry.space_group_name_H-M   'P 1'
#
loop_
_entity.id
_entity.type
_entity.pdbx_description
1 polymer ?
#
loop_
_entity_poly.entity_id
_entity_poly.type
_entity_poly.pdbx_seq_one_letter_code
_entity_poly.pdbx_strand_id
1 'polypeptide(L)'
;MITDADVERWLREDVGHHDVTNDVPGDTEGRLVAKEAGTIAGLDAARAVFTYLDCAPTPRAEDGDRIEPGDVVLDVAGPAREVLRGERVAVNVVGHASGIATKTAAAVEAVGSHSTRIAGTRKTTPGLRGIEKRAVVAGGGDTHRLDLS
;
A
#
# COMPACT_ATOMS: atom_id res chain seq x y z
N MET A 1 8.57 9.65 -2.23
CA MET A 1 9.37 8.67 -1.48
C MET A 1 8.72 8.51 -0.12
N ILE A 2 8.59 7.29 0.38
CA ILE A 2 8.08 7.01 1.72
C ILE A 2 9.27 7.12 2.68
N THR A 3 9.10 7.85 3.77
CA THR A 3 10.14 8.10 4.77
C THR A 3 9.85 7.34 6.05
N ASP A 4 10.88 7.12 6.87
CA ASP A 4 10.71 6.51 8.19
C ASP A 4 9.74 7.31 9.07
N ALA A 5 9.70 8.63 8.93
CA ALA A 5 8.75 9.49 9.63
C ALA A 5 7.29 9.24 9.21
N ASP A 6 7.04 8.86 7.95
CA ASP A 6 5.71 8.47 7.49
C ASP A 6 5.30 7.15 8.14
N VAL A 7 6.20 6.17 8.11
CA VAL A 7 5.98 4.85 8.73
C VAL A 7 5.73 4.97 10.23
N GLU A 8 6.56 5.75 10.92
CA GLU A 8 6.43 5.99 12.37
C GLU A 8 5.07 6.62 12.72
N ARG A 9 4.61 7.57 11.91
CA ARG A 9 3.29 8.18 12.10
C ARG A 9 2.17 7.17 11.95
N TRP A 10 2.19 6.31 10.92
CA TRP A 10 1.19 5.27 10.71
C TRP A 10 1.17 4.23 11.82
N LEU A 11 2.36 3.77 12.24
CA LEU A 11 2.47 2.82 13.35
C LEU A 11 1.95 3.42 14.66
N ARG A 12 2.23 4.69 14.92
CA ARG A 12 1.76 5.38 16.12
C ARG A 12 0.25 5.56 16.14
N GLU A 13 -0.37 5.78 14.99
CA GLU A 13 -1.83 5.86 14.86
C GLU A 13 -2.50 4.52 15.19
N ASP A 14 -1.92 3.40 14.74
CA ASP A 14 -2.50 2.07 14.92
C ASP A 14 -2.28 1.50 16.34
N VAL A 15 -1.08 1.65 16.88
CA VAL A 15 -0.67 0.99 18.13
C VAL A 15 -1.07 1.79 19.38
N GLY A 16 -1.27 3.11 19.27
CA GLY A 16 -1.53 3.96 20.44
C GLY A 16 -0.38 3.95 21.44
N HIS A 17 -0.69 4.20 22.74
CA HIS A 17 0.34 4.29 23.80
C HIS A 17 0.65 2.95 24.48
N HIS A 18 -0.17 1.94 24.33
CA HIS A 18 0.02 0.60 24.92
C HIS A 18 -0.41 -0.49 23.96
N ASP A 19 0.56 -1.16 23.36
CA ASP A 19 0.33 -2.40 22.62
C ASP A 19 0.43 -3.59 23.60
N VAL A 20 -0.71 -4.00 24.14
CA VAL A 20 -0.81 -5.16 25.04
C VAL A 20 -1.06 -6.46 24.30
N THR A 21 -1.27 -6.43 22.99
CA THR A 21 -1.77 -7.58 22.22
C THR A 21 -0.69 -8.38 21.48
N ASN A 22 0.51 -7.84 21.34
CA ASN A 22 1.53 -8.38 20.44
C ASN A 22 2.83 -8.85 21.13
N ASP A 23 2.75 -9.30 22.38
CA ASP A 23 3.91 -9.91 23.04
C ASP A 23 4.03 -11.41 22.66
N VAL A 24 4.22 -11.65 21.37
CA VAL A 24 4.39 -12.99 20.81
C VAL A 24 5.87 -13.25 20.59
N PRO A 25 6.44 -14.27 21.27
CA PRO A 25 7.85 -14.59 21.12
C PRO A 25 8.13 -15.34 19.81
N GLY A 26 9.40 -15.31 19.37
CA GLY A 26 9.89 -16.07 18.22
C GLY A 26 9.71 -15.36 16.89
N ASP A 27 10.07 -16.07 15.83
CA ASP A 27 9.96 -15.62 14.45
C ASP A 27 8.75 -16.25 13.78
N THR A 28 8.24 -15.58 12.75
CA THR A 28 7.11 -16.05 11.95
C THR A 28 7.24 -15.61 10.50
N GLU A 29 6.43 -16.24 9.67
CA GLU A 29 6.20 -15.81 8.28
C GLU A 29 4.73 -15.43 8.12
N GLY A 30 4.48 -14.39 7.32
CA GLY A 30 3.16 -13.90 6.98
C GLY A 30 3.03 -13.62 5.50
N ARG A 31 1.79 -13.44 5.05
CA ARG A 31 1.46 -13.12 3.64
C ARG A 31 0.38 -12.08 3.57
N LEU A 32 0.52 -11.14 2.63
CA LEU A 32 -0.60 -10.33 2.18
C LEU A 32 -1.24 -11.02 0.98
N VAL A 33 -2.53 -11.31 1.09
CA VAL A 33 -3.30 -12.06 0.09
C VAL A 33 -4.46 -11.20 -0.39
N ALA A 34 -4.64 -11.12 -1.71
CA ALA A 34 -5.79 -10.45 -2.29
C ALA A 34 -7.09 -11.19 -1.96
N LYS A 35 -8.12 -10.47 -1.53
CA LYS A 35 -9.45 -11.03 -1.29
C LYS A 35 -10.40 -10.79 -2.46
N GLU A 36 -10.13 -9.77 -3.25
CA GLU A 36 -10.93 -9.36 -4.40
C GLU A 36 -10.04 -9.10 -5.61
N ALA A 37 -10.61 -9.21 -6.79
CA ALA A 37 -9.93 -8.84 -8.03
C ALA A 37 -9.73 -7.32 -8.11
N GLY A 38 -8.61 -6.90 -8.68
CA GLY A 38 -8.33 -5.48 -8.83
C GLY A 38 -6.94 -5.19 -9.38
N THR A 39 -6.47 -3.98 -9.15
CA THR A 39 -5.12 -3.52 -9.48
C THR A 39 -4.38 -3.22 -8.19
N ILE A 40 -3.25 -3.88 -7.98
CA ILE A 40 -2.46 -3.70 -6.76
C ILE A 40 -1.71 -2.37 -6.78
N ALA A 41 -1.62 -1.72 -5.63
CA ALA A 41 -0.78 -0.55 -5.41
C ALA A 41 -0.40 -0.39 -3.93
N GLY A 42 0.65 0.37 -3.66
CA GLY A 42 1.10 0.65 -2.30
C GLY A 42 2.06 -0.40 -1.72
N LEU A 43 2.59 -1.30 -2.52
CA LEU A 43 3.56 -2.31 -2.07
C LEU A 43 4.84 -1.70 -1.53
N ASP A 44 5.27 -0.54 -2.07
CA ASP A 44 6.42 0.19 -1.53
C ASP A 44 6.20 0.64 -0.08
N ALA A 45 4.96 1.05 0.25
CA ALA A 45 4.61 1.45 1.61
C ALA A 45 4.60 0.24 2.56
N ALA A 46 4.02 -0.89 2.15
CA ALA A 46 4.06 -2.12 2.94
C ALA A 46 5.50 -2.59 3.19
N ARG A 47 6.34 -2.55 2.17
CA ARG A 47 7.77 -2.86 2.31
C ARG A 47 8.46 -1.93 3.30
N ALA A 48 8.21 -0.63 3.20
CA ALA A 48 8.79 0.35 4.12
C ALA A 48 8.37 0.08 5.57
N VAL A 49 7.11 -0.24 5.83
CA VAL A 49 6.61 -0.60 7.17
C VAL A 49 7.37 -1.81 7.73
N PHE A 50 7.42 -2.91 6.98
CA PHE A 50 8.07 -4.12 7.47
C PHE A 50 9.59 -3.96 7.58
N THR A 51 10.24 -3.25 6.68
CA THR A 51 11.68 -2.95 6.78
C THR A 51 12.00 -2.09 8.00
N TYR A 52 11.17 -1.09 8.30
CA TYR A 52 11.31 -0.26 9.51
C TYR A 52 11.21 -1.07 10.80
N LEU A 53 10.45 -2.16 10.78
CA LEU A 53 10.27 -3.09 11.90
C LEU A 53 11.27 -4.26 11.89
N ASP A 54 12.39 -4.14 11.17
CA ASP A 54 13.41 -5.18 11.04
C ASP A 54 12.89 -6.53 10.53
N CYS A 55 11.79 -6.52 9.77
CA CYS A 55 11.29 -7.68 9.06
C CYS A 55 11.82 -7.73 7.63
N ALA A 56 11.75 -8.88 6.99
CA ALA A 56 12.17 -9.13 5.61
C ALA A 56 10.94 -9.27 4.68
N PRO A 57 10.46 -8.19 4.05
CA PRO A 57 9.39 -8.24 3.08
C PRO A 57 9.89 -8.68 1.70
N THR A 58 9.17 -9.58 1.06
CA THR A 58 9.44 -10.06 -0.31
C THR A 58 8.20 -9.85 -1.18
N PRO A 59 8.15 -8.83 -2.05
CA PRO A 59 7.05 -8.62 -2.96
C PRO A 59 6.90 -9.80 -3.94
N ARG A 60 5.65 -10.16 -4.24
CA ARG A 60 5.26 -11.17 -5.23
C ARG A 60 4.53 -10.55 -6.43
N ALA A 61 4.24 -9.27 -6.35
CA ALA A 61 3.61 -8.49 -7.40
C ALA A 61 4.27 -7.09 -7.47
N GLU A 62 3.97 -6.36 -8.52
CA GLU A 62 4.38 -4.97 -8.71
C GLU A 62 3.15 -4.05 -8.74
N ASP A 63 3.31 -2.80 -8.30
CA ASP A 63 2.25 -1.81 -8.38
C ASP A 63 1.79 -1.66 -9.84
N GLY A 64 0.49 -1.77 -10.06
CA GLY A 64 -0.11 -1.78 -11.39
C GLY A 64 -0.49 -3.16 -11.92
N ASP A 65 -0.02 -4.23 -11.29
CA ASP A 65 -0.42 -5.58 -11.67
C ASP A 65 -1.90 -5.83 -11.39
N ARG A 66 -2.52 -6.60 -12.27
CA ARG A 66 -3.85 -7.15 -12.00
C ARG A 66 -3.74 -8.32 -11.04
N ILE A 67 -4.60 -8.33 -10.05
CA ILE A 67 -4.67 -9.39 -9.04
C ILE A 67 -6.06 -10.01 -9.01
N GLU A 68 -6.10 -11.29 -8.64
CA GLU A 68 -7.30 -12.08 -8.43
C GLU A 68 -7.40 -12.56 -6.98
N PRO A 69 -8.60 -12.95 -6.50
CA PRO A 69 -8.74 -13.50 -5.17
C PRO A 69 -7.83 -14.70 -4.93
N GLY A 70 -7.07 -14.67 -3.84
CA GLY A 70 -6.11 -15.71 -3.50
C GLY A 70 -4.66 -15.42 -3.91
N ASP A 71 -4.42 -14.40 -4.75
CA ASP A 71 -3.06 -14.04 -5.13
C ASP A 71 -2.28 -13.52 -3.91
N VAL A 72 -1.07 -14.04 -3.73
CA VAL A 72 -0.12 -13.53 -2.74
C VAL A 72 0.62 -12.35 -3.35
N VAL A 73 0.52 -11.18 -2.72
CA VAL A 73 1.14 -9.94 -3.21
C VAL A 73 2.43 -9.59 -2.49
N LEU A 74 2.61 -10.10 -1.26
CA LEU A 74 3.82 -9.88 -0.47
C LEU A 74 3.96 -10.99 0.56
N ASP A 75 5.16 -11.56 0.67
CA ASP A 75 5.56 -12.38 1.82
C ASP A 75 6.35 -11.51 2.80
N VAL A 76 6.31 -11.86 4.08
CA VAL A 76 7.10 -11.21 5.12
C VAL A 76 7.60 -12.23 6.12
N ALA A 77 8.84 -12.12 6.56
CA ALA A 77 9.43 -12.94 7.61
C ALA A 77 10.10 -12.05 8.65
N GLY A 78 10.05 -12.44 9.90
CA GLY A 78 10.71 -11.71 10.99
C GLY A 78 10.16 -12.04 12.37
N PRO A 79 10.54 -11.23 13.39
CA PRO A 79 10.01 -11.40 14.73
C PRO A 79 8.48 -11.35 14.71
N ALA A 80 7.83 -12.34 15.32
CA ALA A 80 6.37 -12.48 15.28
C ALA A 80 5.65 -11.21 15.76
N ARG A 81 6.16 -10.60 16.82
CA ARG A 81 5.67 -9.32 17.35
C ARG A 81 5.69 -8.21 16.29
N GLU A 82 6.78 -8.08 15.56
CA GLU A 82 6.95 -7.00 14.59
C GLU A 82 6.16 -7.26 13.30
N VAL A 83 6.03 -8.52 12.89
CA VAL A 83 5.15 -8.91 11.76
C VAL A 83 3.70 -8.54 12.08
N LEU A 84 3.21 -8.90 13.27
CA LEU A 84 1.84 -8.55 13.71
C LEU A 84 1.64 -7.04 13.84
N ARG A 85 2.63 -6.32 14.35
CA ARG A 85 2.59 -4.86 14.49
C ARG A 85 2.51 -4.15 13.15
N GLY A 86 3.22 -4.65 12.14
CA GLY A 86 3.21 -4.07 10.79
C GLY A 86 2.02 -4.46 9.95
N GLU A 87 1.37 -5.59 10.25
CA GLU A 87 0.31 -6.18 9.43
C GLU A 87 -0.83 -5.19 9.14
N ARG A 88 -1.43 -4.62 10.19
CA ARG A 88 -2.60 -3.74 10.01
C ARG A 88 -2.28 -2.49 9.23
N VAL A 89 -1.16 -1.85 9.52
CA VAL A 89 -0.71 -0.67 8.78
C VAL A 89 -0.45 -1.01 7.31
N ALA A 90 0.27 -2.10 7.04
CA ALA A 90 0.55 -2.54 5.68
C ALA A 90 -0.74 -2.86 4.91
N VAL A 91 -1.66 -3.61 5.52
CA VAL A 91 -2.97 -3.96 4.91
C VAL A 91 -3.79 -2.71 4.62
N ASN A 92 -3.87 -1.77 5.55
CA ASN A 92 -4.63 -0.54 5.38
C ASN A 92 -4.09 0.33 4.24
N VAL A 93 -2.78 0.49 4.17
CA VAL A 93 -2.15 1.30 3.12
C VAL A 93 -2.28 0.64 1.75
N VAL A 94 -1.99 -0.66 1.63
CA VAL A 94 -2.12 -1.40 0.37
C VAL A 94 -3.59 -1.46 -0.07
N GLY A 95 -4.51 -1.70 0.85
CA GLY A 95 -5.94 -1.73 0.55
C GLY A 95 -6.45 -0.39 0.02
N HIS A 96 -6.09 0.72 0.67
CA HIS A 96 -6.45 2.07 0.22
C HIS A 96 -5.86 2.39 -1.16
N ALA A 97 -4.57 2.17 -1.34
CA ALA A 97 -3.90 2.41 -2.62
C ALA A 97 -4.46 1.53 -3.74
N SER A 98 -4.67 0.24 -3.48
CA SER A 98 -5.23 -0.69 -4.47
C SER A 98 -6.67 -0.35 -4.87
N GLY A 99 -7.47 0.14 -3.93
CA GLY A 99 -8.81 0.65 -4.23
C GLY A 99 -8.78 1.83 -5.21
N ILE A 100 -7.85 2.77 -5.02
CA ILE A 100 -7.64 3.90 -5.93
C ILE A 100 -7.15 3.41 -7.30
N ALA A 101 -6.15 2.54 -7.33
CA ALA A 101 -5.61 1.99 -8.58
C ALA A 101 -6.66 1.22 -9.37
N THR A 102 -7.46 0.39 -8.69
CA THR A 102 -8.55 -0.38 -9.29
C THR A 102 -9.61 0.54 -9.93
N LYS A 103 -10.03 1.57 -9.21
CA LYS A 103 -11.01 2.54 -9.72
C LYS A 103 -10.44 3.37 -10.87
N THR A 104 -9.17 3.73 -10.80
CA THR A 104 -8.48 4.45 -11.87
C THR A 104 -8.37 3.57 -13.12
N ALA A 105 -7.99 2.30 -12.97
CA ALA A 105 -7.90 1.36 -14.09
C ALA A 105 -9.24 1.18 -14.79
N ALA A 106 -10.34 1.07 -14.04
CA ALA A 106 -11.68 1.00 -14.60
C ALA A 106 -12.05 2.28 -15.38
N ALA A 107 -11.68 3.45 -14.89
CA ALA A 107 -11.90 4.72 -15.58
C ALA A 107 -11.07 4.82 -16.86
N VAL A 108 -9.79 4.41 -16.82
CA VAL A 108 -8.91 4.37 -18.00
C VAL A 108 -9.46 3.43 -19.06
N GLU A 109 -9.92 2.25 -18.68
CA GLU A 109 -10.55 1.28 -19.59
C GLU A 109 -11.83 1.84 -20.22
N ALA A 110 -12.66 2.53 -19.44
CA ALA A 110 -13.91 3.15 -19.91
C ALA A 110 -13.67 4.25 -20.96
N VAL A 111 -12.58 5.00 -20.85
CA VAL A 111 -12.20 6.01 -21.88
C VAL A 111 -11.69 5.34 -23.15
N GLY A 112 -11.08 4.18 -23.04
CA GLY A 112 -10.61 3.38 -24.17
C GLY A 112 -9.65 4.14 -25.09
N SER A 113 -9.95 4.12 -26.39
CA SER A 113 -9.13 4.79 -27.43
C SER A 113 -9.41 6.28 -27.62
N HIS A 114 -10.26 6.89 -26.79
CA HIS A 114 -10.51 8.33 -26.85
C HIS A 114 -9.27 9.11 -26.40
N SER A 115 -9.12 10.34 -26.88
CA SER A 115 -8.01 11.24 -26.51
C SER A 115 -8.10 11.77 -25.07
N THR A 116 -9.16 11.42 -24.36
CA THR A 116 -9.36 11.83 -22.96
C THR A 116 -8.40 11.08 -22.03
N ARG A 117 -7.81 11.81 -21.09
CA ARG A 117 -6.88 11.28 -20.10
C ARG A 117 -7.52 11.32 -18.72
N ILE A 118 -7.29 10.27 -17.93
CA ILE A 118 -7.68 10.23 -16.52
C ILE A 118 -6.49 10.73 -15.70
N ALA A 119 -6.70 11.77 -14.92
CA ALA A 119 -5.64 12.37 -14.13
C ALA A 119 -6.05 12.58 -12.67
N GLY A 120 -5.11 12.38 -11.77
CA GLY A 120 -5.27 12.68 -10.36
C GLY A 120 -5.38 14.18 -10.10
N THR A 121 -6.08 14.55 -9.05
CA THR A 121 -6.25 15.95 -8.61
C THR A 121 -5.37 16.25 -7.38
N ARG A 122 -5.40 17.50 -6.91
CA ARG A 122 -4.80 17.88 -5.63
C ARG A 122 -5.72 17.68 -4.42
N LYS A 123 -6.94 17.21 -4.66
CA LYS A 123 -7.89 16.85 -3.60
C LYS A 123 -7.54 15.45 -3.10
N THR A 124 -6.72 15.39 -2.08
CA THR A 124 -6.18 14.16 -1.51
C THR A 124 -6.42 14.10 -0.01
N THR A 125 -6.36 12.92 0.56
CA THR A 125 -6.39 12.73 2.00
C THR A 125 -5.12 13.35 2.62
N PRO A 126 -5.26 14.21 3.65
CA PRO A 126 -4.09 14.77 4.33
C PRO A 126 -3.11 13.69 4.79
N GLY A 127 -1.83 13.88 4.47
CA GLY A 127 -0.75 12.94 4.78
C GLY A 127 -0.60 11.76 3.81
N LEU A 128 -1.56 11.50 2.90
CA LEU A 128 -1.55 10.35 1.99
C LEU A 128 -1.35 10.73 0.51
N ARG A 129 -1.12 12.01 0.20
CA ARG A 129 -1.00 12.48 -1.20
C ARG A 129 -0.02 11.66 -2.04
N GLY A 130 1.14 11.37 -1.50
CA GLY A 130 2.17 10.60 -2.22
C GLY A 130 1.71 9.20 -2.57
N ILE A 131 1.02 8.52 -1.66
CA ILE A 131 0.46 7.18 -1.87
C ILE A 131 -0.67 7.23 -2.89
N GLU A 132 -1.62 8.13 -2.72
CA GLU A 132 -2.79 8.26 -3.59
C GLU A 132 -2.41 8.59 -5.03
N LYS A 133 -1.45 9.49 -5.23
CA LYS A 133 -0.97 9.84 -6.57
C LYS A 133 -0.23 8.70 -7.26
N ARG A 134 0.61 7.97 -6.54
CA ARG A 134 1.24 6.75 -7.09
C ARG A 134 0.22 5.68 -7.42
N ALA A 135 -0.83 5.55 -6.63
CA ALA A 135 -1.91 4.61 -6.89
C ALA A 135 -2.69 4.97 -8.17
N VAL A 136 -2.92 6.25 -8.44
CA VAL A 136 -3.50 6.71 -9.70
C VAL A 136 -2.63 6.31 -10.88
N VAL A 137 -1.30 6.50 -10.76
CA VAL A 137 -0.35 6.09 -11.81
C VAL A 137 -0.35 4.57 -11.98
N ALA A 138 -0.38 3.80 -10.90
CA ALA A 138 -0.47 2.34 -10.94
C ALA A 138 -1.73 1.85 -11.68
N GLY A 139 -2.84 2.57 -11.56
CA GLY A 139 -4.07 2.32 -12.32
C GLY A 139 -4.04 2.76 -13.78
N GLY A 140 -2.93 3.33 -14.26
CA GLY A 140 -2.78 3.82 -15.64
C GLY A 140 -3.23 5.26 -15.85
N GLY A 141 -3.52 5.99 -14.78
CA GLY A 141 -3.82 7.42 -14.84
C GLY A 141 -2.58 8.29 -14.84
N ASP A 142 -2.77 9.56 -15.14
CA ASP A 142 -1.73 10.58 -15.06
C ASP A 142 -1.74 11.27 -13.69
N THR A 143 -0.60 11.72 -13.28
CA THR A 143 -0.50 12.58 -12.11
C THR A 143 0.05 13.95 -12.50
N HIS A 144 -0.60 15.00 -12.01
CA HIS A 144 0.05 16.29 -11.90
C HIS A 144 1.04 16.22 -10.72
N ARG A 145 1.89 17.21 -10.60
CA ARG A 145 2.93 17.35 -9.58
C ARG A 145 2.57 16.74 -8.22
N LEU A 146 3.53 16.08 -7.61
CA LEU A 146 3.42 15.60 -6.22
C LEU A 146 3.44 16.76 -5.22
N ASP A 147 4.02 17.87 -5.60
CA ASP A 147 4.17 19.11 -4.84
C ASP A 147 3.91 20.35 -5.68
N LEU A 148 4.16 21.53 -5.14
CA LEU A 148 3.99 22.83 -5.79
C LEU A 148 5.24 23.34 -6.52
N SER A 149 6.28 22.51 -6.55
CA SER A 149 7.54 22.89 -7.22
C SER A 149 7.51 22.68 -8.73
#